data_87e270d29d352bf986866ae0c0b8f043
#
_entry.id   87e270d29d352bf986866ae0c0b8f043
#
_cell.length_a   1.000
_cell.length_b   1.000
_cell.length_c   1.000
_cell.angle_alpha   90.00
_cell.angle_beta   90.00
_cell.angle_gamma   90.00
#
_symmetry.space_group_name_H-M   'P 1'
#
loop_
_entity.id
_entity.type
_entity.pdbx_description
1 polymer ?
#
loop_
_entity_poly.entity_id
_entity_poly.type
_entity_poly.pdbx_seq_one_letter_code
_entity_poly.pdbx_strand_id
1 'polypeptide(L)'
;CAQFFKAEDNLNNLISLENGTIYISATETALHCYLFEAVRDFNIQYPNAHFKILNNSTTDSVNALKEGKVDLAVVSASLQLAEPLKMKVVRKYREILIGGSRFAELKGRKTSLEELSAYPWISLTSEAISRRFLNEYFSKNGLQFSPDVELATTDMILPAVRYNMGIGFLPEEFAGDDLESGKVFEIDVNETLPERSIILIHD
;
A
#
# COMPACT_ATOMS: atom_id res chain seq x y z
N CYS A 1 -13.88 -4.17 -9.43
CA CYS A 1 -13.97 -5.20 -10.50
C CYS A 1 -14.39 -4.60 -11.84
N ALA A 2 -15.54 -3.94 -11.97
CA ALA A 2 -15.97 -3.33 -13.25
C ALA A 2 -15.02 -2.28 -13.84
N GLN A 3 -14.08 -1.75 -13.07
CA GLN A 3 -13.12 -0.75 -13.51
C GLN A 3 -11.79 -1.35 -14.01
N PHE A 4 -11.43 -2.54 -13.55
CA PHE A 4 -10.33 -3.32 -14.13
C PHE A 4 -10.70 -3.71 -15.56
N PHE A 5 -11.94 -4.14 -15.80
CA PHE A 5 -12.47 -4.55 -17.10
C PHE A 5 -12.59 -3.41 -18.14
N LYS A 6 -12.64 -2.14 -17.72
CA LYS A 6 -12.62 -1.00 -18.67
C LYS A 6 -11.21 -0.62 -19.17
N ALA A 7 -10.16 -1.10 -18.52
CA ALA A 7 -8.81 -1.10 -19.09
C ALA A 7 -8.65 -2.20 -20.17
N GLU A 8 -9.61 -3.13 -20.26
CA GLU A 8 -9.64 -4.26 -21.20
C GLU A 8 -9.70 -3.85 -22.67
N ASP A 9 -10.28 -2.71 -23.04
CA ASP A 9 -10.36 -2.31 -24.44
C ASP A 9 -8.99 -2.09 -25.08
N ASN A 10 -7.95 -1.83 -24.27
CA ASN A 10 -6.57 -1.74 -24.74
C ASN A 10 -5.79 -3.06 -24.58
N LEU A 11 -6.13 -3.90 -23.59
CA LEU A 11 -5.53 -5.23 -23.42
C LEU A 11 -6.02 -6.24 -24.46
N ASN A 12 -7.27 -6.13 -24.91
CA ASN A 12 -7.86 -7.00 -25.94
C ASN A 12 -7.13 -6.95 -27.30
N ASN A 13 -6.36 -5.89 -27.54
CA ASN A 13 -5.52 -5.78 -28.74
C ASN A 13 -4.11 -6.37 -28.60
N LEU A 14 -3.67 -6.72 -27.39
CA LEU A 14 -2.31 -7.18 -27.10
C LEU A 14 -2.21 -8.66 -26.72
N ILE A 15 -3.31 -9.30 -26.33
CA ILE A 15 -3.28 -10.68 -25.83
C ILE A 15 -4.39 -11.49 -26.50
N SER A 16 -4.03 -12.58 -27.19
CA SER A 16 -4.98 -13.67 -27.38
C SER A 16 -5.28 -14.23 -25.99
N LEU A 17 -6.39 -13.81 -25.38
CA LEU A 17 -6.82 -14.07 -24.00
C LEU A 17 -6.91 -15.58 -23.64
N GLU A 18 -6.73 -16.45 -24.60
CA GLU A 18 -6.84 -17.89 -24.40
C GLU A 18 -5.58 -18.56 -23.84
N ASN A 19 -4.35 -17.94 -23.97
CA ASN A 19 -3.09 -18.54 -23.48
C ASN A 19 -1.98 -17.49 -23.24
N GLY A 20 -2.31 -16.25 -22.88
CA GLY A 20 -1.33 -15.17 -22.66
C GLY A 20 -0.78 -15.11 -21.24
N THR A 21 0.43 -14.55 -21.08
CA THR A 21 0.98 -14.20 -19.77
C THR A 21 0.98 -12.69 -19.59
N ILE A 22 0.37 -12.21 -18.51
CA ILE A 22 0.34 -10.79 -18.13
C ILE A 22 1.45 -10.54 -17.10
N TYR A 23 2.35 -9.61 -17.41
CA TYR A 23 3.44 -9.20 -16.54
C TYR A 23 3.04 -7.96 -15.77
N ILE A 24 3.03 -8.03 -14.44
CA ILE A 24 2.61 -6.93 -13.56
C ILE A 24 3.73 -6.62 -12.58
N SER A 25 4.07 -5.34 -12.45
CA SER A 25 4.90 -4.87 -11.34
C SER A 25 4.02 -4.11 -10.35
N ALA A 26 4.10 -4.43 -9.07
CA ALA A 26 3.27 -3.80 -8.07
C ALA A 26 4.03 -3.53 -6.77
N THR A 27 3.60 -2.49 -6.04
CA THR A 27 4.02 -2.31 -4.66
C THR A 27 3.27 -3.27 -3.75
N GLU A 28 3.88 -3.65 -2.64
CA GLU A 28 3.28 -4.57 -1.68
C GLU A 28 1.89 -4.12 -1.20
N THR A 29 1.73 -2.84 -0.86
CA THR A 29 0.43 -2.26 -0.51
C THR A 29 -0.59 -2.45 -1.64
N ALA A 30 -0.19 -2.24 -2.90
CA ALA A 30 -1.07 -2.41 -4.04
C ALA A 30 -1.45 -3.88 -4.28
N LEU A 31 -0.52 -4.81 -4.01
CA LEU A 31 -0.79 -6.25 -4.04
C LEU A 31 -1.92 -6.62 -3.06
N HIS A 32 -1.75 -6.29 -1.79
CA HIS A 32 -2.68 -6.66 -0.72
C HIS A 32 -4.01 -5.91 -0.81
N CYS A 33 -3.97 -4.59 -1.00
CA CYS A 33 -5.19 -3.77 -0.97
C CYS A 33 -6.03 -3.86 -2.25
N TYR A 34 -5.50 -4.41 -3.35
CA TYR A 34 -6.25 -4.40 -4.63
C TYR A 34 -5.93 -5.55 -5.58
N LEU A 35 -4.63 -5.79 -5.89
CA LEU A 35 -4.28 -6.58 -7.07
C LEU A 35 -4.64 -8.06 -6.92
N PHE A 36 -4.49 -8.66 -5.74
CA PHE A 36 -4.85 -10.07 -5.53
C PHE A 36 -6.34 -10.32 -5.77
N GLU A 37 -7.21 -9.41 -5.32
CA GLU A 37 -8.64 -9.49 -5.58
C GLU A 37 -8.95 -9.33 -7.07
N ALA A 38 -8.34 -8.37 -7.73
CA ALA A 38 -8.54 -8.11 -9.15
C ALA A 38 -8.07 -9.28 -10.02
N VAL A 39 -6.90 -9.87 -9.71
CA VAL A 39 -6.37 -11.05 -10.43
C VAL A 39 -7.26 -12.28 -10.21
N ARG A 40 -7.74 -12.52 -8.98
CA ARG A 40 -8.69 -13.60 -8.71
C ARG A 40 -9.95 -13.47 -9.58
N ASP A 41 -10.54 -12.29 -9.61
CA ASP A 41 -11.79 -12.05 -10.35
C ASP A 41 -11.56 -12.17 -11.86
N PHE A 42 -10.41 -11.69 -12.35
CA PHE A 42 -10.01 -11.86 -13.74
C PHE A 42 -9.83 -13.35 -14.10
N ASN A 43 -9.16 -14.13 -13.24
CA ASN A 43 -8.88 -15.53 -13.48
C ASN A 43 -10.16 -16.40 -13.47
N ILE A 44 -11.20 -16.00 -12.72
CA ILE A 44 -12.52 -16.64 -12.78
C ILE A 44 -13.13 -16.50 -14.18
N GLN A 45 -12.96 -15.35 -14.81
CA GLN A 45 -13.50 -15.06 -16.14
C GLN A 45 -12.61 -15.62 -17.26
N TYR A 46 -11.28 -15.63 -17.06
CA TYR A 46 -10.28 -16.08 -18.02
C TYR A 46 -9.34 -17.13 -17.38
N PRO A 47 -9.78 -18.39 -17.22
CA PRO A 47 -9.04 -19.39 -16.43
C PRO A 47 -7.67 -19.77 -16.99
N ASN A 48 -7.43 -19.53 -18.28
CA ASN A 48 -6.17 -19.85 -18.95
C ASN A 48 -5.17 -18.71 -18.97
N ALA A 49 -5.52 -17.55 -18.39
CA ALA A 49 -4.60 -16.42 -18.27
C ALA A 49 -3.54 -16.73 -17.21
N HIS A 50 -2.27 -16.46 -17.56
CA HIS A 50 -1.15 -16.58 -16.66
C HIS A 50 -0.70 -15.20 -16.18
N PHE A 51 -0.27 -15.11 -14.94
CA PHE A 51 0.22 -13.87 -14.34
C PHE A 51 1.65 -14.04 -13.85
N LYS A 52 2.51 -13.07 -14.16
CA LYS A 52 3.81 -12.89 -13.51
C LYS A 52 3.80 -11.57 -12.77
N ILE A 53 3.80 -11.65 -11.44
CA ILE A 53 3.69 -10.49 -10.57
C ILE A 53 5.03 -10.29 -9.86
N LEU A 54 5.59 -9.09 -10.01
CA LEU A 54 6.82 -8.66 -9.37
C LEU A 54 6.48 -7.67 -8.26
N ASN A 55 7.03 -7.90 -7.05
CA ASN A 55 6.94 -6.95 -5.96
C ASN A 55 8.13 -6.01 -6.02
N ASN A 56 7.88 -4.73 -6.33
CA ASN A 56 8.90 -3.71 -6.51
C ASN A 56 8.49 -2.40 -5.83
N SER A 57 9.45 -1.49 -5.66
CA SER A 57 9.15 -0.11 -5.26
C SER A 57 8.32 0.59 -6.35
N THR A 58 7.67 1.70 -5.99
CA THR A 58 6.92 2.52 -6.98
C THR A 58 7.82 2.96 -8.13
N THR A 59 9.04 3.40 -7.83
CA THR A 59 10.01 3.87 -8.83
C THR A 59 10.41 2.74 -9.77
N ASP A 60 10.74 1.57 -9.24
CA ASP A 60 11.14 0.41 -10.04
C ASP A 60 9.98 -0.13 -10.87
N SER A 61 8.74 -0.11 -10.33
CA SER A 61 7.55 -0.52 -11.07
C SER A 61 7.30 0.38 -12.29
N VAL A 62 7.42 1.70 -12.13
CA VAL A 62 7.28 2.66 -13.23
C VAL A 62 8.41 2.50 -14.25
N ASN A 63 9.64 2.26 -13.80
CA ASN A 63 10.77 2.03 -14.71
C ASN A 63 10.61 0.72 -15.49
N ALA A 64 10.20 -0.37 -14.82
CA ALA A 64 9.94 -1.65 -15.48
C ALA A 64 8.87 -1.53 -16.59
N LEU A 65 7.82 -0.72 -16.35
CA LEU A 65 6.80 -0.42 -17.36
C LEU A 65 7.39 0.37 -18.54
N LYS A 66 8.15 1.46 -18.28
CA LYS A 66 8.81 2.26 -19.34
C LYS A 66 9.78 1.45 -20.19
N GLU A 67 10.43 0.46 -19.61
CA GLU A 67 11.38 -0.42 -20.29
C GLU A 67 10.69 -1.60 -21.01
N GLY A 68 9.34 -1.68 -20.96
CA GLY A 68 8.58 -2.77 -21.57
C GLY A 68 8.81 -4.15 -20.92
N LYS A 69 9.29 -4.17 -19.69
CA LYS A 69 9.52 -5.42 -18.93
C LYS A 69 8.24 -5.96 -18.30
N VAL A 70 7.24 -5.09 -18.13
CA VAL A 70 5.90 -5.43 -17.62
C VAL A 70 4.84 -4.70 -18.44
N ASP A 71 3.64 -5.26 -18.48
CA ASP A 71 2.49 -4.71 -19.21
C ASP A 71 1.75 -3.65 -18.38
N LEU A 72 1.78 -3.81 -17.05
CA LEU A 72 1.09 -2.96 -16.10
C LEU A 72 1.96 -2.68 -14.87
N ALA A 73 1.81 -1.48 -14.30
CA ALA A 73 2.29 -1.19 -12.95
C ALA A 73 1.11 -0.81 -12.05
N VAL A 74 1.08 -1.36 -10.82
CA VAL A 74 0.04 -1.05 -9.82
C VAL A 74 0.73 -0.61 -8.54
N VAL A 75 0.55 0.66 -8.18
CA VAL A 75 1.33 1.29 -7.11
C VAL A 75 0.48 2.06 -6.12
N SER A 76 0.96 2.18 -4.89
CA SER A 76 0.33 2.97 -3.82
C SER A 76 1.05 4.32 -3.67
N ALA A 77 0.76 5.27 -4.55
CA ALA A 77 1.40 6.58 -4.50
C ALA A 77 0.57 7.66 -5.20
N SER A 78 0.76 8.92 -4.80
CA SER A 78 0.40 10.06 -5.64
C SER A 78 1.59 10.38 -6.53
N LEU A 79 1.42 10.20 -7.85
CA LEU A 79 2.46 10.43 -8.86
C LEU A 79 1.98 11.44 -9.88
N GLN A 80 2.92 12.23 -10.39
CA GLN A 80 2.77 12.92 -11.66
C GLN A 80 3.62 12.16 -12.68
N LEU A 81 2.97 11.61 -13.68
CA LEU A 81 3.64 10.87 -14.74
C LEU A 81 3.66 11.72 -16.00
N ALA A 82 4.79 11.65 -16.73
CA ALA A 82 4.89 12.22 -18.06
C ALA A 82 4.31 11.25 -19.10
N GLU A 83 3.74 11.79 -20.17
CA GLU A 83 3.35 11.00 -21.34
C GLU A 83 4.52 10.11 -21.85
N PRO A 84 4.25 8.92 -22.43
CA PRO A 84 2.94 8.43 -22.85
C PRO A 84 2.14 7.69 -21.77
N LEU A 85 2.69 7.50 -20.59
CA LEU A 85 2.07 6.69 -19.54
C LEU A 85 0.75 7.31 -19.05
N LYS A 86 -0.28 6.47 -18.97
CA LYS A 86 -1.59 6.80 -18.45
C LYS A 86 -1.74 6.21 -17.04
N MET A 87 -2.47 6.91 -16.20
CA MET A 87 -2.73 6.45 -14.84
C MET A 87 -4.21 6.54 -14.48
N LYS A 88 -4.67 5.58 -13.68
CA LYS A 88 -6.04 5.54 -13.18
C LYS A 88 -6.05 5.16 -11.71
N VAL A 89 -6.76 5.92 -10.89
CA VAL A 89 -7.05 5.51 -9.51
C VAL A 89 -8.05 4.34 -9.56
N VAL A 90 -7.66 3.19 -9.02
CA VAL A 90 -8.46 1.97 -9.02
C VAL A 90 -9.06 1.65 -7.67
N ARG A 91 -8.43 2.08 -6.58
CA ARG A 91 -8.92 1.93 -5.20
C ARG A 91 -8.41 3.04 -4.32
N LYS A 92 -9.18 3.45 -3.34
CA LYS A 92 -8.75 4.24 -2.20
C LYS A 92 -8.64 3.31 -0.99
N TYR A 93 -7.70 3.58 -0.10
CA TYR A 93 -7.50 2.82 1.11
C TYR A 93 -7.19 3.73 2.29
N ARG A 94 -7.47 3.23 3.49
CA ARG A 94 -7.21 3.92 4.74
C ARG A 94 -5.92 3.37 5.36
N GLU A 95 -5.01 4.25 5.74
CA GLU A 95 -3.96 3.90 6.69
C GLU A 95 -4.47 4.11 8.11
N ILE A 96 -4.13 3.19 8.99
CA ILE A 96 -4.43 3.23 10.42
C ILE A 96 -3.15 3.19 11.22
N LEU A 97 -3.17 3.80 12.40
CA LEU A 97 -2.13 3.63 13.40
C LEU A 97 -2.49 2.45 14.30
N ILE A 98 -1.58 1.51 14.48
CA ILE A 98 -1.81 0.35 15.34
C ILE A 98 -0.79 0.27 16.48
N GLY A 99 -1.25 -0.31 17.59
CA GLY A 99 -0.43 -0.63 18.76
C GLY A 99 -0.67 -2.05 19.26
N GLY A 100 0.36 -2.64 19.83
CA GLY A 100 0.29 -3.94 20.52
C GLY A 100 -0.03 -3.79 22.00
N SER A 101 -0.15 -4.93 22.70
CA SER A 101 -0.57 -4.99 24.11
C SER A 101 0.24 -4.14 25.09
N ARG A 102 1.52 -3.88 24.78
CA ARG A 102 2.38 -2.99 25.59
C ARG A 102 1.86 -1.55 25.66
N PHE A 103 1.11 -1.12 24.68
CA PHE A 103 0.61 0.25 24.51
C PHE A 103 -0.90 0.34 24.79
N ALA A 104 -1.44 -0.58 25.62
CA ALA A 104 -2.88 -0.71 25.89
C ALA A 104 -3.53 0.57 26.46
N GLU A 105 -2.78 1.47 27.06
CA GLU A 105 -3.24 2.76 27.55
C GLU A 105 -3.70 3.71 26.43
N LEU A 106 -3.30 3.46 25.17
CA LEU A 106 -3.73 4.22 23.99
C LEU A 106 -5.05 3.69 23.41
N LYS A 107 -5.50 2.51 23.83
CA LYS A 107 -6.69 1.86 23.27
C LYS A 107 -7.97 2.62 23.63
N GLY A 108 -8.78 2.96 22.61
CA GLY A 108 -10.06 3.64 22.78
C GLY A 108 -9.97 5.08 23.26
N ARG A 109 -8.79 5.67 23.17
CA ARG A 109 -8.52 7.05 23.52
C ARG A 109 -8.05 7.81 22.28
N LYS A 110 -8.59 9.02 22.07
CA LYS A 110 -8.09 9.95 21.06
C LYS A 110 -6.80 10.62 21.56
N THR A 111 -5.74 10.54 20.76
CA THR A 111 -4.39 11.00 21.14
C THR A 111 -3.81 11.87 20.04
N SER A 112 -3.09 12.93 20.39
CA SER A 112 -2.42 13.79 19.42
C SER A 112 -1.11 13.17 18.94
N LEU A 113 -0.65 13.56 17.73
CA LEU A 113 0.69 13.17 17.24
C LEU A 113 1.81 13.65 18.17
N GLU A 114 1.62 14.79 18.85
CA GLU A 114 2.57 15.31 19.83
C GLU A 114 2.72 14.36 21.03
N GLU A 115 1.60 13.90 21.61
CA GLU A 115 1.64 12.90 22.69
C GLU A 115 2.26 11.57 22.21
N LEU A 116 1.96 11.16 20.98
CA LEU A 116 2.48 9.93 20.39
C LEU A 116 3.98 9.99 20.12
N SER A 117 4.59 11.17 20.05
CA SER A 117 6.04 11.32 19.87
C SER A 117 6.86 10.78 21.05
N ALA A 118 6.22 10.53 22.21
CA ALA A 118 6.85 9.86 23.35
C ALA A 118 6.94 8.32 23.24
N TYR A 119 6.32 7.75 22.22
CA TYR A 119 6.28 6.31 21.99
C TYR A 119 7.28 5.90 20.90
N PRO A 120 7.83 4.67 20.95
CA PRO A 120 8.67 4.17 19.88
C PRO A 120 7.87 3.97 18.60
N TRP A 121 8.39 4.46 17.48
CA TRP A 121 7.78 4.38 16.17
C TRP A 121 8.41 3.30 15.30
N ILE A 122 7.57 2.58 14.58
CA ILE A 122 7.96 1.65 13.51
C ILE A 122 7.54 2.26 12.19
N SER A 123 8.46 2.29 11.22
CA SER A 123 8.16 2.77 9.86
C SER A 123 9.03 2.07 8.82
N LEU A 124 8.80 2.40 7.56
CA LEU A 124 9.68 1.99 6.48
C LEU A 124 10.93 2.86 6.44
N THR A 125 11.97 2.39 5.74
CA THR A 125 13.19 3.15 5.46
C THR A 125 12.91 4.46 4.72
N SER A 126 13.83 5.41 4.79
CA SER A 126 13.67 6.78 4.26
C SER A 126 13.40 6.84 2.76
N GLU A 127 13.83 5.83 1.99
CA GLU A 127 13.67 5.74 0.54
C GLU A 127 12.22 5.41 0.13
N ALA A 128 11.44 4.80 1.02
CA ALA A 128 10.07 4.39 0.74
C ALA A 128 9.14 5.60 0.56
N ILE A 129 8.30 5.55 -0.47
CA ILE A 129 7.31 6.61 -0.74
C ILE A 129 6.32 6.75 0.42
N SER A 130 5.92 5.63 1.04
CA SER A 130 5.05 5.66 2.23
C SER A 130 5.71 6.36 3.42
N ARG A 131 7.03 6.22 3.60
CA ARG A 131 7.76 6.95 4.63
C ARG A 131 7.78 8.46 4.33
N ARG A 132 8.00 8.85 3.07
CA ARG A 132 7.95 10.27 2.68
C ARG A 132 6.58 10.89 2.94
N PHE A 133 5.51 10.14 2.63
CA PHE A 133 4.15 10.56 2.96
C PHE A 133 3.97 10.81 4.46
N LEU A 134 4.46 9.93 5.34
CA LEU A 134 4.40 10.13 6.79
C LEU A 134 5.25 11.33 7.24
N ASN A 135 6.46 11.50 6.69
CA ASN A 135 7.28 12.68 6.97
C ASN A 135 6.55 13.99 6.64
N GLU A 136 5.84 14.04 5.49
CA GLU A 136 5.03 15.21 5.11
C GLU A 136 3.83 15.40 6.04
N TYR A 137 3.15 14.32 6.43
CA TYR A 137 2.03 14.36 7.36
C TYR A 137 2.43 14.92 8.72
N PHE A 138 3.53 14.44 9.30
CA PHE A 138 4.05 14.96 10.55
C PHE A 138 4.52 16.42 10.41
N SER A 139 5.23 16.75 9.34
CA SER A 139 5.70 18.12 9.08
C SER A 139 4.56 19.12 8.95
N LYS A 140 3.45 18.75 8.29
CA LYS A 140 2.24 19.60 8.20
C LYS A 140 1.60 19.87 9.56
N ASN A 141 1.81 18.97 10.53
CA ASN A 141 1.35 19.14 11.92
C ASN A 141 2.44 19.73 12.83
N GLY A 142 3.52 20.28 12.26
CA GLY A 142 4.58 20.96 13.02
C GLY A 142 5.55 20.03 13.74
N LEU A 143 5.57 18.73 13.39
CA LEU A 143 6.37 17.70 14.03
C LEU A 143 7.39 17.10 13.07
N GLN A 144 8.46 16.55 13.61
CA GLN A 144 9.44 15.75 12.87
C GLN A 144 9.16 14.25 13.13
N PHE A 145 9.06 13.47 12.07
CA PHE A 145 8.89 12.02 12.18
C PHE A 145 10.26 11.32 12.23
N SER A 146 10.55 10.67 13.34
CA SER A 146 11.79 9.94 13.57
C SER A 146 11.48 8.57 14.15
N PRO A 147 11.38 7.51 13.32
CA PRO A 147 11.12 6.16 13.81
C PRO A 147 12.34 5.57 14.52
N ASP A 148 12.06 4.73 15.53
CA ASP A 148 13.06 3.97 16.28
C ASP A 148 13.38 2.65 15.58
N VAL A 149 12.44 2.11 14.80
CA VAL A 149 12.59 0.88 14.03
C VAL A 149 12.26 1.15 12.57
N GLU A 150 13.24 0.92 11.70
CA GLU A 150 13.07 1.05 10.25
C GLU A 150 13.06 -0.33 9.59
N LEU A 151 12.04 -0.60 8.77
CA LEU A 151 11.78 -1.87 8.11
C LEU A 151 11.79 -1.70 6.58
N ALA A 152 12.12 -2.77 5.87
CA ALA A 152 12.24 -2.72 4.41
C ALA A 152 10.86 -2.73 3.70
N THR A 153 9.88 -3.46 4.25
CA THR A 153 8.59 -3.73 3.60
C THR A 153 7.41 -3.53 4.56
N THR A 154 6.23 -3.22 4.01
CA THR A 154 5.02 -2.89 4.80
C THR A 154 4.51 -4.08 5.62
N ASP A 155 4.63 -5.30 5.10
CA ASP A 155 4.20 -6.53 5.79
C ASP A 155 4.98 -6.81 7.08
N MET A 156 6.18 -6.23 7.23
CA MET A 156 6.97 -6.34 8.44
C MET A 156 6.45 -5.47 9.59
N ILE A 157 5.64 -4.44 9.31
CA ILE A 157 5.15 -3.50 10.35
C ILE A 157 4.22 -4.22 11.33
N LEU A 158 3.23 -4.96 10.84
CA LEU A 158 2.28 -5.68 11.69
C LEU A 158 2.96 -6.67 12.65
N PRO A 159 3.86 -7.58 12.21
CA PRO A 159 4.62 -8.42 13.11
C PRO A 159 5.42 -7.64 14.15
N ALA A 160 6.11 -6.57 13.77
CA ALA A 160 6.89 -5.76 14.69
C ALA A 160 6.02 -5.11 15.79
N VAL A 161 4.83 -4.60 15.42
CA VAL A 161 3.84 -4.09 16.39
C VAL A 161 3.34 -5.19 17.31
N ARG A 162 3.04 -6.39 16.79
CA ARG A 162 2.65 -7.57 17.62
C ARG A 162 3.70 -7.96 18.64
N TYR A 163 4.98 -7.82 18.29
CA TYR A 163 6.10 -8.01 19.22
C TYR A 163 6.36 -6.81 20.14
N ASN A 164 5.46 -5.80 20.13
CA ASN A 164 5.53 -4.62 20.99
C ASN A 164 6.83 -3.80 20.81
N MET A 165 7.40 -3.79 19.60
CA MET A 165 8.59 -3.00 19.30
C MET A 165 8.27 -1.50 19.18
N GLY A 166 7.01 -1.14 18.91
CA GLY A 166 6.54 0.24 18.78
C GLY A 166 5.13 0.29 18.23
N ILE A 167 4.67 1.50 17.92
CA ILE A 167 3.45 1.79 17.19
C ILE A 167 3.78 2.10 15.73
N GLY A 168 2.87 1.84 14.79
CA GLY A 168 3.17 2.04 13.37
C GLY A 168 1.92 2.22 12.52
N PHE A 169 2.09 2.97 11.42
CA PHE A 169 1.07 3.13 10.40
C PHE A 169 1.17 2.04 9.35
N LEU A 170 0.02 1.49 8.94
CA LEU A 170 -0.10 0.56 7.82
C LEU A 170 -1.52 0.60 7.25
N PRO A 171 -1.74 0.11 6.01
CA PRO A 171 -3.08 -0.04 5.48
C PRO A 171 -3.92 -0.99 6.33
N GLU A 172 -5.17 -0.64 6.58
CA GLU A 172 -6.12 -1.41 7.40
C GLU A 172 -6.23 -2.87 6.95
N GLU A 173 -6.14 -3.10 5.64
CA GLU A 173 -6.23 -4.43 5.04
C GLU A 173 -5.15 -5.41 5.52
N PHE A 174 -4.01 -4.91 6.01
CA PHE A 174 -2.95 -5.77 6.58
C PHE A 174 -3.26 -6.25 7.99
N ALA A 175 -4.09 -5.52 8.73
CA ALA A 175 -4.31 -5.74 10.16
C ALA A 175 -5.64 -6.41 10.49
N GLY A 176 -6.52 -6.66 9.52
CA GLY A 176 -7.90 -7.10 9.74
C GLY A 176 -8.05 -8.22 10.77
N ASP A 177 -7.43 -9.38 10.54
CA ASP A 177 -7.49 -10.55 11.42
C ASP A 177 -6.92 -10.28 12.84
N ASP A 178 -5.86 -9.48 12.92
CA ASP A 178 -5.21 -9.17 14.18
C ASP A 178 -5.97 -8.10 14.99
N LEU A 179 -6.70 -7.21 14.32
CA LEU A 179 -7.65 -6.29 14.95
C LEU A 179 -8.86 -7.06 15.51
N GLU A 180 -9.46 -7.95 14.72
CA GLU A 180 -10.61 -8.77 15.13
C GLU A 180 -10.26 -9.69 16.29
N SER A 181 -9.07 -10.30 16.28
CA SER A 181 -8.59 -11.16 17.35
C SER A 181 -8.05 -10.41 18.57
N GLY A 182 -7.92 -9.09 18.50
CA GLY A 182 -7.42 -8.23 19.57
C GLY A 182 -5.92 -8.36 19.86
N LYS A 183 -5.14 -8.93 18.93
CA LYS A 183 -3.67 -9.01 19.05
C LYS A 183 -3.01 -7.65 18.88
N VAL A 184 -3.64 -6.79 18.06
CA VAL A 184 -3.33 -5.36 17.94
C VAL A 184 -4.63 -4.57 18.05
N PHE A 185 -4.53 -3.27 18.20
CA PHE A 185 -5.68 -2.36 18.21
C PHE A 185 -5.35 -1.08 17.45
N GLU A 186 -6.38 -0.46 16.89
CA GLU A 186 -6.25 0.86 16.27
C GLU A 186 -6.10 1.94 17.36
N ILE A 187 -5.19 2.88 17.12
CA ILE A 187 -4.99 4.06 17.94
C ILE A 187 -5.64 5.23 17.22
N ASP A 188 -6.63 5.86 17.89
CA ASP A 188 -7.30 7.03 17.36
C ASP A 188 -6.42 8.27 17.44
N VAL A 189 -6.13 8.88 16.28
CA VAL A 189 -5.30 10.10 16.19
C VAL A 189 -6.21 11.31 15.98
N ASN A 190 -5.90 12.43 16.66
CA ASN A 190 -6.65 13.68 16.52
C ASN A 190 -6.51 14.28 15.12
N GLU A 191 -5.30 14.21 14.58
CA GLU A 191 -4.95 14.77 13.28
C GLU A 191 -5.44 13.87 12.17
N THR A 192 -6.15 14.44 11.20
CA THR A 192 -6.69 13.65 10.07
C THR A 192 -5.56 13.16 9.16
N LEU A 193 -5.42 11.86 9.04
CA LEU A 193 -4.53 11.25 8.06
C LEU A 193 -5.16 11.33 6.66
N PRO A 194 -4.45 11.86 5.65
CA PRO A 194 -4.98 11.93 4.30
C PRO A 194 -5.23 10.55 3.70
N GLU A 195 -6.33 10.43 2.96
CA GLU A 195 -6.68 9.21 2.23
C GLU A 195 -5.64 8.91 1.14
N ARG A 196 -5.33 7.65 0.94
CA ARG A 196 -4.37 7.19 -0.06
C ARG A 196 -5.04 6.38 -1.17
N SER A 197 -4.36 6.26 -2.30
CA SER A 197 -4.91 5.61 -3.49
C SER A 197 -3.96 4.57 -4.07
N ILE A 198 -4.57 3.52 -4.62
CA ILE A 198 -3.90 2.58 -5.52
C ILE A 198 -4.11 3.07 -6.95
N ILE A 199 -3.04 3.14 -7.70
CA ILE A 199 -3.00 3.64 -9.07
C ILE A 199 -2.54 2.52 -10.00
N LEU A 200 -3.32 2.26 -11.02
CA LEU A 200 -2.93 1.43 -12.16
C LEU A 200 -2.29 2.34 -13.21
N ILE A 201 -1.15 1.93 -13.74
CA ILE A 201 -0.37 2.64 -14.74
C ILE A 201 -0.17 1.70 -15.94
N HIS A 202 -0.38 2.22 -17.13
CA HIS A 202 -0.15 1.53 -18.40
C HIS A 202 0.32 2.52 -19.47
N ASP A 203 0.82 2.01 -20.57
CA ASP A 203 1.12 2.79 -21.79
C ASP A 203 -0.14 3.03 -22.64
#